data_b062e25e592d328e0e9ceb1e53f1f8fc
#
_entry.id   b062e25e592d328e0e9ceb1e53f1f8fc
#
_cell.length_a   1.000
_cell.length_b   1.000
_cell.length_c   1.000
_cell.angle_alpha   90.00
_cell.angle_beta   90.00
_cell.angle_gamma   90.00
#
_symmetry.space_group_name_H-M   'P 1'
#
loop_
_entity.id
_entity.type
_entity.pdbx_description
1 polymer ?
#
loop_
_entity_poly.entity_id
_entity_poly.type
_entity_poly.pdbx_seq_one_letter_code
_entity_poly.pdbx_strand_id
1 'polypeptide(L)'
;ACAQVRDDKEKLSRTVQELLIINLAMCVLVYLVFFAALFTVPRMRNDKELFLIVSTMILFNSIGMEWLYKGLEQYTYITVRSILFKFIALLAMFALVHQKSDYVIYGAISIFASSASNILNFFYAHHFIEIKPVGDYHFSRHFRAIMIFFAMACSTTIYTNLDTVMLGFMKTDTDVGYYNAAVKIKTILVSIVTSLGTVLLPRASYYIEQGMKAKFYEVAEKAMDFVVLAVVPLM
;
A
#
# COMPACT_ATOMS: atom_id res chain seq x y z
N ALA A 1 11.46 4.29 11.17
CA ALA A 1 12.85 4.43 10.69
C ALA A 1 13.07 5.78 10.00
N CYS A 2 12.48 6.04 8.81
CA CYS A 2 12.77 7.30 8.07
C CYS A 2 12.36 8.57 8.82
N ALA A 3 11.22 8.58 9.50
CA ALA A 3 10.78 9.73 10.30
C ALA A 3 11.74 10.12 11.43
N GLN A 4 12.48 9.16 11.97
CA GLN A 4 13.43 9.38 13.06
C GLN A 4 14.76 10.00 12.59
N VAL A 5 15.11 9.82 11.31
CA VAL A 5 16.38 10.29 10.72
C VAL A 5 16.15 11.35 9.63
N ARG A 6 14.97 11.93 9.57
CA ARG A 6 14.57 12.84 8.48
C ARG A 6 15.41 14.11 8.37
N ASP A 7 15.97 14.56 9.50
CA ASP A 7 16.75 15.79 9.58
C ASP A 7 18.24 15.61 9.19
N ASP A 8 18.69 14.34 9.03
CA ASP A 8 20.05 13.99 8.62
C ASP A 8 20.00 13.27 7.26
N LYS A 9 20.37 13.98 6.21
CA LYS A 9 20.27 13.50 4.82
C LYS A 9 21.12 12.25 4.56
N GLU A 10 22.28 12.12 5.18
CA GLU A 10 23.14 10.96 4.99
C GLU A 10 22.54 9.71 5.64
N LYS A 11 22.09 9.83 6.91
CA LYS A 11 21.42 8.72 7.61
C LYS A 11 20.10 8.34 6.94
N LEU A 12 19.36 9.32 6.45
CA LEU A 12 18.12 9.09 5.69
C LEU A 12 18.44 8.30 4.42
N SER A 13 19.42 8.73 3.62
CA SER A 13 19.82 8.07 2.37
C SER A 13 20.26 6.63 2.62
N ARG A 14 21.09 6.39 3.65
CA ARG A 14 21.51 5.04 4.06
C ARG A 14 20.30 4.17 4.44
N THR A 15 19.43 4.67 5.29
CA THR A 15 18.23 3.93 5.72
C THR A 15 17.31 3.60 4.55
N VAL A 16 17.11 4.53 3.62
CA VAL A 16 16.28 4.31 2.42
C VAL A 16 16.92 3.29 1.50
N GLN A 17 18.23 3.35 1.27
CA GLN A 17 18.93 2.36 0.44
C GLN A 17 18.87 0.96 1.05
N GLU A 18 19.07 0.80 2.37
CA GLU A 18 18.91 -0.48 3.05
C GLU A 18 17.50 -1.06 2.88
N LEU A 19 16.46 -0.26 3.11
CA LEU A 19 15.08 -0.71 2.97
C LEU A 19 14.72 -1.01 1.52
N LEU A 20 15.24 -0.23 0.55
CA LEU A 20 15.02 -0.49 -0.87
C LEU A 20 15.66 -1.81 -1.31
N ILE A 21 16.89 -2.10 -0.88
CA ILE A 21 17.58 -3.36 -1.16
C ILE A 21 16.78 -4.54 -0.58
N ILE A 22 16.30 -4.43 0.66
CA ILE A 22 15.47 -5.45 1.29
C ILE A 22 14.18 -5.67 0.48
N ASN A 23 13.49 -4.58 0.09
CA ASN A 23 12.27 -4.66 -0.72
C ASN A 23 12.51 -5.33 -2.08
N LEU A 24 13.60 -5.01 -2.76
CA LEU A 24 13.95 -5.64 -4.03
C LEU A 24 14.27 -7.13 -3.86
N ALA A 25 15.01 -7.52 -2.82
CA ALA A 25 15.29 -8.91 -2.51
C ALA A 25 13.99 -9.69 -2.23
N MET A 26 13.07 -9.12 -1.45
CA MET A 26 11.75 -9.69 -1.21
C MET A 26 10.90 -9.75 -2.48
N CYS A 27 10.98 -8.75 -3.35
CA CYS A 27 10.32 -8.74 -4.65
C CYS A 27 10.73 -9.94 -5.51
N VAL A 28 12.04 -10.23 -5.59
CA VAL A 28 12.56 -11.40 -6.32
C VAL A 28 11.98 -12.69 -5.72
N LEU A 29 12.00 -12.83 -4.40
CA LEU A 29 11.44 -14.01 -3.73
C LEU A 29 9.94 -14.19 -4.05
N VAL A 30 9.17 -13.11 -3.98
CA VAL A 30 7.73 -13.13 -4.30
C VAL A 30 7.51 -13.51 -5.76
N TYR A 31 8.32 -13.02 -6.70
CA TYR A 31 8.22 -13.42 -8.10
C TYR A 31 8.54 -14.89 -8.33
N LEU A 32 9.52 -15.45 -7.62
CA LEU A 32 9.79 -16.90 -7.69
C LEU A 32 8.59 -17.73 -7.26
N VAL A 33 7.95 -17.35 -6.14
CA VAL A 33 6.72 -18.01 -5.65
C VAL A 33 5.57 -17.81 -6.62
N PHE A 34 5.39 -16.58 -7.15
CA PHE A 34 4.34 -16.26 -8.12
C PHE A 34 4.46 -17.08 -9.40
N PHE A 35 5.65 -17.17 -10.00
CA PHE A 35 5.86 -17.98 -11.20
C PHE A 35 5.69 -19.48 -10.92
N ALA A 36 6.15 -19.97 -9.78
CA ALA A 36 5.89 -21.33 -9.37
C ALA A 36 4.37 -21.60 -9.29
N ALA A 37 3.59 -20.70 -8.68
CA ALA A 37 2.14 -20.80 -8.61
C ALA A 37 1.46 -20.72 -9.99
N LEU A 38 1.92 -19.80 -10.86
CA LEU A 38 1.38 -19.64 -12.22
C LEU A 38 1.51 -20.92 -13.06
N PHE A 39 2.59 -21.67 -12.89
CA PHE A 39 2.79 -22.93 -13.61
C PHE A 39 2.08 -24.13 -12.98
N THR A 40 1.88 -24.13 -11.65
CA THR A 40 1.31 -25.28 -10.92
C THR A 40 -0.21 -25.21 -10.80
N VAL A 41 -0.81 -23.99 -10.73
CA VAL A 41 -2.25 -23.82 -10.53
C VAL A 41 -2.98 -23.66 -11.87
N PRO A 42 -3.83 -24.64 -12.29
CA PRO A 42 -4.49 -24.62 -13.60
C PRO A 42 -5.35 -23.36 -13.83
N ARG A 43 -6.02 -22.84 -12.79
CA ARG A 43 -6.88 -21.65 -12.88
C ARG A 43 -6.06 -20.39 -13.21
N MET A 44 -4.87 -20.24 -12.64
CA MET A 44 -3.97 -19.10 -12.95
C MET A 44 -3.39 -19.23 -14.36
N ARG A 45 -3.18 -20.46 -14.84
CA ARG A 45 -2.66 -20.70 -16.17
C ARG A 45 -3.66 -20.37 -17.28
N ASN A 46 -4.96 -20.51 -17.03
CA ASN A 46 -6.00 -20.16 -18.00
C ASN A 46 -6.05 -18.64 -18.26
N ASP A 47 -5.89 -17.81 -17.22
CA ASP A 47 -5.93 -16.35 -17.28
C ASP A 47 -4.53 -15.73 -17.15
N LYS A 48 -3.50 -16.40 -17.68
CA LYS A 48 -2.09 -16.03 -17.54
C LYS A 48 -1.78 -14.59 -17.90
N GLU A 49 -2.45 -14.03 -18.92
CA GLU A 49 -2.24 -12.65 -19.36
C GLU A 49 -2.64 -11.65 -18.27
N LEU A 50 -3.81 -11.85 -17.67
CA LEU A 50 -4.25 -11.02 -16.56
C LEU A 50 -3.30 -11.13 -15.37
N PHE A 51 -2.91 -12.35 -14.97
CA PHE A 51 -2.00 -12.55 -13.86
C PHE A 51 -0.61 -11.96 -14.11
N LEU A 52 -0.09 -12.02 -15.33
CA LEU A 52 1.18 -11.38 -15.70
C LEU A 52 1.09 -9.85 -15.60
N ILE A 53 0.00 -9.25 -16.09
CA ILE A 53 -0.24 -7.81 -15.97
C ILE A 53 -0.34 -7.42 -14.50
N VAL A 54 -1.13 -8.15 -13.71
CA VAL A 54 -1.29 -7.89 -12.27
C VAL A 54 0.05 -8.02 -11.52
N SER A 55 0.90 -8.96 -11.91
CA SER A 55 2.22 -9.16 -11.26
C SER A 55 3.13 -7.94 -11.39
N THR A 56 2.98 -7.10 -12.42
CA THR A 56 3.78 -5.87 -12.55
C THR A 56 3.60 -4.92 -11.36
N MET A 57 2.43 -4.99 -10.70
CA MET A 57 2.15 -4.22 -9.48
C MET A 57 3.14 -4.55 -8.35
N ILE A 58 3.61 -5.80 -8.27
CA ILE A 58 4.58 -6.24 -7.25
C ILE A 58 5.89 -5.45 -7.42
N LEU A 59 6.38 -5.36 -8.65
CA LEU A 59 7.60 -4.63 -8.98
C LEU A 59 7.45 -3.14 -8.67
N PHE A 60 6.39 -2.51 -9.19
CA PHE A 60 6.18 -1.08 -9.01
C PHE A 60 5.96 -0.70 -7.55
N ASN A 61 5.28 -1.53 -6.75
CA ASN A 61 5.15 -1.30 -5.32
C ASN A 61 6.48 -1.44 -4.57
N SER A 62 7.35 -2.34 -5.01
CA SER A 62 8.67 -2.52 -4.39
C SER A 62 9.60 -1.32 -4.58
N ILE A 63 9.51 -0.63 -5.74
CA ILE A 63 10.32 0.56 -6.03
C ILE A 63 9.63 1.87 -5.66
N GLY A 64 8.32 1.84 -5.36
CA GLY A 64 7.48 3.04 -5.21
C GLY A 64 7.80 3.92 -4.01
N MET A 65 8.51 3.41 -3.01
CA MET A 65 8.97 4.13 -1.81
C MET A 65 7.94 5.09 -1.17
N GLU A 66 6.64 4.78 -1.26
CA GLU A 66 5.59 5.64 -0.68
C GLU A 66 5.76 5.85 0.83
N TRP A 67 6.36 4.86 1.50
CA TRP A 67 6.71 4.93 2.92
C TRP A 67 7.75 6.03 3.23
N LEU A 68 8.62 6.39 2.28
CA LEU A 68 9.56 7.50 2.41
C LEU A 68 8.80 8.82 2.53
N TYR A 69 7.89 9.09 1.62
CA TYR A 69 7.09 10.33 1.61
C TYR A 69 6.17 10.44 2.81
N LYS A 70 5.61 9.31 3.28
CA LYS A 70 4.86 9.26 4.55
C LYS A 70 5.76 9.59 5.75
N GLY A 71 6.98 9.07 5.77
CA GLY A 71 7.98 9.36 6.80
C GLY A 71 8.45 10.82 6.82
N LEU A 72 8.47 11.47 5.64
CA LEU A 72 8.79 12.88 5.47
C LEU A 72 7.55 13.81 5.58
N GLU A 73 6.38 13.26 5.90
CA GLU A 73 5.10 13.99 6.01
C GLU A 73 4.69 14.73 4.72
N GLN A 74 5.14 14.27 3.56
CA GLN A 74 4.82 14.85 2.24
C GLN A 74 3.42 14.43 1.75
N TYR A 75 2.41 14.58 2.59
CA TYR A 75 1.03 14.13 2.31
C TYR A 75 0.39 14.85 1.13
N THR A 76 0.66 16.14 0.96
CA THR A 76 0.15 16.92 -0.18
C THR A 76 0.60 16.31 -1.50
N TYR A 77 1.89 15.99 -1.63
CA TYR A 77 2.44 15.35 -2.82
C TYR A 77 1.78 13.99 -3.09
N ILE A 78 1.69 13.13 -2.06
CA ILE A 78 1.05 11.82 -2.17
C ILE A 78 -0.40 11.96 -2.64
N THR A 79 -1.15 12.89 -2.05
CA THR A 79 -2.58 13.08 -2.32
C THR A 79 -2.82 13.59 -3.73
N VAL A 80 -2.18 14.68 -4.12
CA VAL A 80 -2.36 15.30 -5.46
C VAL A 80 -1.99 14.30 -6.55
N ARG A 81 -0.84 13.64 -6.42
CA ARG A 81 -0.40 12.62 -7.36
C ARG A 81 -1.41 11.48 -7.45
N SER A 82 -1.85 10.92 -6.32
CA SER A 82 -2.75 9.77 -6.30
C SER A 82 -4.12 10.11 -6.90
N ILE A 83 -4.64 11.30 -6.63
CA ILE A 83 -5.90 11.77 -7.23
C ILE A 83 -5.74 11.91 -8.75
N LEU A 84 -4.64 12.50 -9.21
CA LEU A 84 -4.38 12.70 -10.64
C LEU A 84 -4.39 11.37 -11.41
N PHE A 85 -3.61 10.38 -10.94
CA PHE A 85 -3.56 9.07 -11.60
C PHE A 85 -4.89 8.30 -11.53
N LYS A 86 -5.62 8.40 -10.43
CA LYS A 86 -6.95 7.80 -10.31
C LYS A 86 -7.95 8.45 -11.26
N PHE A 87 -7.86 9.77 -11.44
CA PHE A 87 -8.72 10.50 -12.37
C PHE A 87 -8.42 10.14 -13.83
N ILE A 88 -7.13 10.05 -14.21
CA ILE A 88 -6.71 9.59 -15.54
C ILE A 88 -7.21 8.16 -15.79
N ALA A 89 -7.07 7.27 -14.81
CA ALA A 89 -7.54 5.89 -14.92
C ALA A 89 -9.08 5.81 -15.04
N LEU A 90 -9.80 6.66 -14.33
CA LEU A 90 -11.26 6.75 -14.45
C LEU A 90 -11.67 7.14 -15.87
N LEU A 91 -11.05 8.18 -16.44
CA LEU A 91 -11.32 8.59 -17.82
C LEU A 91 -10.97 7.48 -18.83
N ALA A 92 -9.81 6.84 -18.65
CA ALA A 92 -9.39 5.71 -19.49
C ALA A 92 -10.37 4.52 -19.40
N MET A 93 -10.91 4.25 -18.21
CA MET A 93 -11.89 3.19 -18.01
C MET A 93 -13.18 3.47 -18.78
N PHE A 94 -13.71 4.67 -18.75
CA PHE A 94 -14.88 5.05 -19.54
C PHE A 94 -14.63 5.05 -21.06
N ALA A 95 -13.40 5.34 -21.47
CA ALA A 95 -13.04 5.41 -22.88
C ALA A 95 -12.71 4.04 -23.50
N LEU A 96 -12.25 3.06 -22.73
CA LEU A 96 -11.68 1.82 -23.26
C LEU A 96 -12.43 0.55 -22.82
N VAL A 97 -13.25 0.60 -21.76
CA VAL A 97 -13.94 -0.59 -21.23
C VAL A 97 -15.41 -0.49 -21.54
N HIS A 98 -15.89 -1.24 -22.56
CA HIS A 98 -17.28 -1.22 -23.02
C HIS A 98 -17.94 -2.59 -22.97
N GLN A 99 -17.16 -3.67 -23.03
CA GLN A 99 -17.66 -5.05 -23.11
C GLN A 99 -17.12 -5.92 -21.97
N LYS A 100 -17.79 -7.04 -21.72
CA LYS A 100 -17.34 -8.02 -20.72
C LYS A 100 -15.97 -8.64 -21.07
N SER A 101 -15.64 -8.71 -22.35
CA SER A 101 -14.34 -9.19 -22.86
C SER A 101 -13.16 -8.27 -22.48
N ASP A 102 -13.43 -7.01 -22.12
CA ASP A 102 -12.39 -6.00 -21.87
C ASP A 102 -11.84 -6.07 -20.42
N TYR A 103 -12.06 -7.18 -19.72
CA TYR A 103 -11.61 -7.37 -18.33
C TYR A 103 -10.08 -7.26 -18.17
N VAL A 104 -9.32 -7.65 -19.19
CA VAL A 104 -7.86 -7.51 -19.21
C VAL A 104 -7.46 -6.03 -19.29
N ILE A 105 -8.16 -5.24 -20.14
CA ILE A 105 -7.96 -3.79 -20.25
C ILE A 105 -8.33 -3.11 -18.92
N TYR A 106 -9.43 -3.50 -18.31
CA TYR A 106 -9.84 -3.02 -16.99
C TYR A 106 -8.75 -3.30 -15.94
N GLY A 107 -8.21 -4.52 -15.94
CA GLY A 107 -7.09 -4.91 -15.06
C GLY A 107 -5.85 -4.04 -15.30
N ALA A 108 -5.46 -3.84 -16.54
CA ALA A 108 -4.32 -3.01 -16.92
C ALA A 108 -4.48 -1.54 -16.48
N ILE A 109 -5.66 -0.94 -16.68
CA ILE A 109 -5.96 0.43 -16.23
C ILE A 109 -5.91 0.54 -14.71
N SER A 110 -6.46 -0.45 -14.00
CA SER A 110 -6.46 -0.47 -12.53
C SER A 110 -5.04 -0.54 -11.96
N ILE A 111 -4.16 -1.32 -12.61
CA ILE A 111 -2.75 -1.43 -12.24
C ILE A 111 -2.01 -0.14 -12.60
N PHE A 112 -2.26 0.44 -13.76
CA PHE A 112 -1.70 1.73 -14.14
C PHE A 112 -2.04 2.81 -13.12
N ALA A 113 -3.30 2.89 -12.67
CA ALA A 113 -3.73 3.83 -11.65
C ALA A 113 -2.96 3.73 -10.33
N SER A 114 -2.64 2.50 -9.92
CA SER A 114 -1.91 2.25 -8.67
C SER A 114 -0.40 2.32 -8.83
N SER A 115 0.13 1.90 -9.97
CA SER A 115 1.56 1.63 -10.17
C SER A 115 2.31 2.76 -10.86
N ALA A 116 1.68 3.50 -11.79
CA ALA A 116 2.34 4.60 -12.49
C ALA A 116 2.79 5.70 -11.54
N SER A 117 2.03 5.93 -10.48
CA SER A 117 2.41 6.85 -9.42
C SER A 117 3.70 6.44 -8.68
N ASN A 118 4.00 5.14 -8.61
CA ASN A 118 5.21 4.63 -7.97
C ASN A 118 6.47 4.91 -8.78
N ILE A 119 6.36 4.94 -10.10
CA ILE A 119 7.46 5.33 -10.99
C ILE A 119 7.85 6.79 -10.73
N LEU A 120 6.87 7.69 -10.65
CA LEU A 120 7.14 9.09 -10.30
C LEU A 120 7.78 9.23 -8.93
N ASN A 121 7.35 8.43 -7.95
CA ASN A 121 7.98 8.42 -6.63
C ASN A 121 9.46 8.10 -6.72
N PHE A 122 9.82 7.07 -7.46
CA PHE A 122 11.21 6.67 -7.61
C PHE A 122 12.06 7.82 -8.16
N PHE A 123 11.60 8.49 -9.22
CA PHE A 123 12.32 9.63 -9.78
C PHE A 123 12.33 10.85 -8.86
N TYR A 124 11.26 11.11 -8.14
CA TYR A 124 11.19 12.27 -7.25
C TYR A 124 11.99 12.08 -5.96
N ALA A 125 12.27 10.84 -5.57
CA ALA A 125 13.02 10.52 -4.35
C ALA A 125 14.43 11.14 -4.32
N HIS A 126 15.07 11.38 -5.48
CA HIS A 126 16.40 11.99 -5.55
C HIS A 126 16.48 13.42 -4.97
N HIS A 127 15.35 14.10 -4.79
CA HIS A 127 15.31 15.39 -4.10
C HIS A 127 15.57 15.28 -2.60
N PHE A 128 15.25 14.12 -2.01
CA PHE A 128 15.34 13.90 -0.57
C PHE A 128 16.53 13.05 -0.16
N ILE A 129 16.95 12.14 -1.04
CA ILE A 129 18.01 11.16 -0.76
C ILE A 129 19.11 11.21 -1.82
N GLU A 130 20.30 10.80 -1.43
CA GLU A 130 21.40 10.57 -2.37
C GLU A 130 21.28 9.17 -2.97
N ILE A 131 21.34 9.08 -4.31
CA ILE A 131 21.27 7.80 -5.04
C ILE A 131 22.62 7.08 -4.99
N LYS A 132 23.72 7.82 -4.83
CA LYS A 132 25.05 7.20 -4.72
C LYS A 132 25.09 6.27 -3.51
N PRO A 133 25.68 5.06 -3.65
CA PRO A 133 25.85 4.15 -2.52
C PRO A 133 26.60 4.84 -1.37
N VAL A 134 25.94 4.93 -0.22
CA VAL A 134 26.55 5.56 0.98
C VAL A 134 27.52 4.58 1.66
N GLY A 135 27.32 3.26 1.44
CA GLY A 135 28.10 2.20 2.07
C GLY A 135 27.73 1.97 3.55
N ASP A 136 28.46 1.06 4.20
CA ASP A 136 28.33 0.76 5.62
C ASP A 136 26.90 0.36 6.04
N TYR A 137 26.30 -0.59 5.28
CA TYR A 137 24.92 -1.02 5.47
C TYR A 137 24.77 -2.00 6.65
N HIS A 138 23.75 -1.78 7.47
CA HIS A 138 23.41 -2.60 8.63
C HIS A 138 21.97 -3.14 8.54
N PHE A 139 21.75 -4.13 7.69
CA PHE A 139 20.42 -4.71 7.43
C PHE A 139 19.76 -5.36 8.67
N SER A 140 20.57 -5.92 9.58
CA SER A 140 20.08 -6.63 10.77
C SER A 140 19.23 -5.76 11.70
N ARG A 141 19.48 -4.44 11.75
CA ARG A 141 18.71 -3.48 12.58
C ARG A 141 17.25 -3.38 12.18
N HIS A 142 16.93 -3.62 10.89
CA HIS A 142 15.57 -3.54 10.36
C HIS A 142 14.81 -4.84 10.46
N PHE A 143 15.51 -5.98 10.58
CA PHE A 143 14.91 -7.32 10.46
C PHE A 143 13.81 -7.57 11.47
N ARG A 144 14.05 -7.26 12.75
CA ARG A 144 13.05 -7.44 13.82
C ARG A 144 11.77 -6.64 13.56
N ALA A 145 11.91 -5.37 13.17
CA ALA A 145 10.77 -4.52 12.89
C ALA A 145 10.01 -5.02 11.65
N ILE A 146 10.72 -5.38 10.58
CA ILE A 146 10.14 -5.92 9.35
C ILE A 146 9.34 -7.19 9.64
N MET A 147 9.88 -8.14 10.43
CA MET A 147 9.18 -9.38 10.76
C MET A 147 7.90 -9.14 11.55
N ILE A 148 7.90 -8.20 12.50
CA ILE A 148 6.70 -7.84 13.26
C ILE A 148 5.63 -7.25 12.32
N PHE A 149 5.99 -6.26 11.50
CA PHE A 149 5.05 -5.65 10.55
C PHE A 149 4.58 -6.63 9.48
N PHE A 150 5.45 -7.52 9.04
CA PHE A 150 5.09 -8.58 8.09
C PHE A 150 4.04 -9.53 8.69
N ALA A 151 4.26 -10.02 9.92
CA ALA A 151 3.30 -10.88 10.60
C ALA A 151 1.94 -10.19 10.79
N MET A 152 1.94 -8.91 11.19
CA MET A 152 0.72 -8.10 11.31
C MET A 152 0.02 -7.95 9.96
N ALA A 153 0.76 -7.63 8.89
CA ALA A 153 0.21 -7.48 7.55
C ALA A 153 -0.37 -8.79 7.03
N CYS A 154 0.32 -9.93 7.22
CA CYS A 154 -0.18 -11.24 6.85
C CYS A 154 -1.50 -11.57 7.58
N SER A 155 -1.54 -11.37 8.90
CA SER A 155 -2.74 -11.62 9.71
C SER A 155 -3.92 -10.77 9.24
N THR A 156 -3.68 -9.48 8.98
CA THR A 156 -4.72 -8.56 8.49
C THR A 156 -5.19 -8.97 7.08
N THR A 157 -4.26 -9.31 6.18
CA THR A 157 -4.59 -9.71 4.81
C THR A 157 -5.40 -11.01 4.78
N ILE A 158 -5.02 -12.00 5.58
CA ILE A 158 -5.79 -13.23 5.73
C ILE A 158 -7.20 -12.90 6.23
N TYR A 159 -7.29 -12.17 7.35
CA TYR A 159 -8.58 -11.81 7.95
C TYR A 159 -9.51 -11.05 6.99
N THR A 160 -8.98 -10.14 6.19
CA THR A 160 -9.80 -9.28 5.31
C THR A 160 -10.17 -9.92 3.98
N ASN A 161 -9.43 -10.93 3.51
CA ASN A 161 -9.62 -11.51 2.17
C ASN A 161 -10.00 -12.99 2.18
N LEU A 162 -9.91 -13.67 3.34
CA LEU A 162 -10.20 -15.11 3.44
C LEU A 162 -11.61 -15.45 2.94
N ASP A 163 -12.59 -14.63 3.30
CA ASP A 163 -13.99 -14.82 2.90
C ASP A 163 -14.14 -14.83 1.37
N THR A 164 -13.49 -13.88 0.68
CA THR A 164 -13.51 -13.78 -0.77
C THR A 164 -12.84 -14.99 -1.43
N VAL A 165 -11.70 -15.44 -0.86
CA VAL A 165 -10.98 -16.62 -1.37
C VAL A 165 -11.82 -17.88 -1.18
N MET A 166 -12.39 -18.10 0.01
CA MET A 166 -13.27 -19.25 0.28
C MET A 166 -14.49 -19.23 -0.64
N LEU A 167 -15.13 -18.08 -0.81
CA LEU A 167 -16.27 -17.94 -1.72
C LEU A 167 -15.88 -18.29 -3.16
N GLY A 168 -14.70 -17.89 -3.62
CA GLY A 168 -14.18 -18.20 -4.96
C GLY A 168 -13.91 -19.69 -5.20
N PHE A 169 -13.66 -20.47 -4.14
CA PHE A 169 -13.56 -21.94 -4.25
C PHE A 169 -14.92 -22.65 -4.18
N MET A 170 -15.90 -22.06 -3.50
CA MET A 170 -17.19 -22.71 -3.20
C MET A 170 -18.32 -22.27 -4.13
N LYS A 171 -18.21 -21.13 -4.80
CA LYS A 171 -19.29 -20.50 -5.58
C LYS A 171 -18.79 -20.03 -6.94
N THR A 172 -19.69 -19.40 -7.71
CA THR A 172 -19.40 -18.86 -9.04
C THR A 172 -18.68 -17.52 -8.97
N ASP A 173 -18.00 -17.14 -10.05
CA ASP A 173 -17.35 -15.81 -10.16
C ASP A 173 -18.35 -14.64 -10.04
N THR A 174 -19.62 -14.89 -10.42
CA THR A 174 -20.70 -13.91 -10.26
C THR A 174 -21.04 -13.66 -8.80
N ASP A 175 -21.10 -14.71 -7.97
CA ASP A 175 -21.36 -14.60 -6.53
C ASP A 175 -20.21 -13.85 -5.84
N VAL A 176 -18.96 -14.14 -6.22
CA VAL A 176 -17.76 -13.41 -5.76
C VAL A 176 -17.85 -11.95 -6.15
N GLY A 177 -18.34 -11.65 -7.36
CA GLY A 177 -18.54 -10.29 -7.84
C GLY A 177 -19.52 -9.49 -6.98
N TYR A 178 -20.67 -10.06 -6.64
CA TYR A 178 -21.66 -9.43 -5.75
C TYR A 178 -21.12 -9.21 -4.34
N TYR A 179 -20.44 -10.21 -3.80
CA TYR A 179 -19.79 -10.09 -2.48
C TYR A 179 -18.76 -8.97 -2.45
N ASN A 180 -17.89 -8.92 -3.46
CA ASN A 180 -16.88 -7.86 -3.57
C ASN A 180 -17.49 -6.46 -3.72
N ALA A 181 -18.61 -6.32 -4.40
CA ALA A 181 -19.32 -5.04 -4.49
C ALA A 181 -19.81 -4.58 -3.11
N ALA A 182 -20.39 -5.47 -2.31
CA ALA A 182 -20.82 -5.18 -0.95
C ALA A 182 -19.62 -4.83 -0.03
N VAL A 183 -18.52 -5.60 -0.14
CA VAL A 183 -17.28 -5.34 0.62
C VAL A 183 -16.66 -3.99 0.25
N LYS A 184 -16.74 -3.56 -1.02
CA LYS A 184 -16.28 -2.23 -1.44
C LYS A 184 -17.04 -1.11 -0.75
N ILE A 185 -18.36 -1.21 -0.64
CA ILE A 185 -19.19 -0.23 0.08
C ILE A 185 -18.78 -0.16 1.54
N LYS A 186 -18.71 -1.32 2.21
CA LYS A 186 -18.21 -1.41 3.59
C LYS A 186 -16.83 -0.77 3.75
N THR A 187 -15.90 -1.04 2.84
CA THR A 187 -14.53 -0.51 2.90
C THR A 187 -14.50 1.00 2.77
N ILE A 188 -15.35 1.60 1.93
CA ILE A 188 -15.46 3.06 1.82
C ILE A 188 -15.88 3.66 3.16
N LEU A 189 -16.90 3.12 3.81
CA LEU A 189 -17.39 3.59 5.11
C LEU A 189 -16.30 3.46 6.19
N VAL A 190 -15.65 2.30 6.26
CA VAL A 190 -14.56 2.07 7.22
C VAL A 190 -13.37 2.99 6.96
N SER A 191 -13.03 3.28 5.69
CA SER A 191 -11.89 4.13 5.34
C SER A 191 -12.04 5.57 5.82
N ILE A 192 -13.27 6.09 5.92
CA ILE A 192 -13.55 7.42 6.48
C ILE A 192 -13.08 7.47 7.94
N VAL A 193 -13.39 6.45 8.71
CA VAL A 193 -13.03 6.35 10.14
C VAL A 193 -11.54 6.11 10.31
N THR A 194 -10.96 5.17 9.55
CA THR A 194 -9.55 4.77 9.71
C THR A 194 -8.56 5.79 9.14
N SER A 195 -8.99 6.66 8.22
CA SER A 195 -8.13 7.71 7.66
C SER A 195 -7.57 8.65 8.72
N LEU A 196 -8.35 8.96 9.74
CA LEU A 196 -7.91 9.80 10.86
C LEU A 196 -6.73 9.15 11.62
N GLY A 197 -6.81 7.84 11.86
CA GLY A 197 -5.74 7.11 12.54
C GLY A 197 -4.40 7.17 11.80
N THR A 198 -4.41 7.11 10.48
CA THR A 198 -3.19 7.17 9.67
C THR A 198 -2.50 8.52 9.73
N VAL A 199 -3.25 9.61 9.88
CA VAL A 199 -2.71 10.98 10.00
C VAL A 199 -2.26 11.26 11.43
N LEU A 200 -2.99 10.74 12.44
CA LEU A 200 -2.69 11.01 13.84
C LEU A 200 -1.51 10.18 14.38
N LEU A 201 -1.28 8.99 13.84
CA LEU A 201 -0.23 8.08 14.32
C LEU A 201 1.18 8.70 14.33
N PRO A 202 1.68 9.36 13.26
CA PRO A 202 2.97 10.02 13.28
C PRO A 202 3.05 11.13 14.33
N ARG A 203 1.98 11.90 14.47
CA ARG A 203 1.89 13.02 15.41
C ARG A 203 1.84 12.55 16.87
N ALA A 204 1.07 11.51 17.13
CA ALA A 204 1.01 10.86 18.45
C ALA A 204 2.38 10.30 18.86
N SER A 205 3.07 9.63 17.92
CA SER A 205 4.43 9.13 18.15
C SER A 205 5.43 10.24 18.46
N TYR A 206 5.33 11.38 17.76
CA TYR A 206 6.15 12.55 18.03
C TYR A 206 5.90 13.12 19.44
N TYR A 207 4.65 13.28 19.85
CA TYR A 207 4.31 13.81 21.19
C TYR A 207 4.78 12.89 22.33
N ILE A 208 4.70 11.57 22.15
CA ILE A 208 5.22 10.61 23.12
C ILE A 208 6.75 10.75 23.26
N GLU A 209 7.46 10.84 22.15
CA GLU A 209 8.91 10.92 22.12
C GLU A 209 9.42 12.22 22.74
N GLN A 210 8.70 13.33 22.52
CA GLN A 210 8.99 14.64 23.14
C GLN A 210 8.50 14.78 24.60
N GLY A 211 7.92 13.73 25.17
CA GLY A 211 7.38 13.76 26.55
C GLY A 211 6.15 14.64 26.74
N MET A 212 5.51 15.10 25.65
CA MET A 212 4.33 15.97 25.67
C MET A 212 3.03 15.19 25.92
N LYS A 213 2.93 14.50 27.06
CA LYS A 213 1.81 13.62 27.39
C LYS A 213 0.44 14.30 27.30
N ALA A 214 0.33 15.56 27.76
CA ALA A 214 -0.93 16.32 27.72
C ALA A 214 -1.44 16.47 26.27
N LYS A 215 -0.58 16.83 25.32
CA LYS A 215 -0.93 16.94 23.90
C LYS A 215 -1.27 15.59 23.27
N PHE A 216 -0.61 14.54 23.69
CA PHE A 216 -0.95 13.18 23.24
C PHE A 216 -2.37 12.80 23.65
N TYR A 217 -2.75 13.02 24.94
CA TYR A 217 -4.09 12.73 25.41
C TYR A 217 -5.16 13.60 24.74
N GLU A 218 -4.90 14.89 24.53
CA GLU A 218 -5.81 15.77 23.81
C GLU A 218 -6.11 15.30 22.39
N VAL A 219 -5.07 14.86 21.65
CA VAL A 219 -5.23 14.33 20.29
C VAL A 219 -5.95 12.99 20.30
N ALA A 220 -5.66 12.11 21.28
CA ALA A 220 -6.31 10.81 21.42
C ALA A 220 -7.81 10.98 21.75
N GLU A 221 -8.17 11.91 22.64
CA GLU A 221 -9.55 12.22 22.96
C GLU A 221 -10.33 12.74 21.75
N LYS A 222 -9.80 13.72 21.03
CA LYS A 222 -10.41 14.23 19.79
C LYS A 222 -10.57 13.14 18.72
N ALA A 223 -9.62 12.22 18.63
CA ALA A 223 -9.71 11.08 17.72
C ALA A 223 -10.85 10.14 18.11
N MET A 224 -10.97 9.82 19.40
CA MET A 224 -12.06 8.98 19.90
C MET A 224 -13.43 9.63 19.69
N ASP A 225 -13.57 10.92 19.99
CA ASP A 225 -14.82 11.66 19.76
C ASP A 225 -15.23 11.61 18.28
N PHE A 226 -14.27 11.84 17.38
CA PHE A 226 -14.53 11.73 15.94
C PHE A 226 -14.96 10.32 15.54
N VAL A 227 -14.26 9.28 16.02
CA VAL A 227 -14.61 7.88 15.71
C VAL A 227 -16.02 7.54 16.19
N VAL A 228 -16.36 7.92 17.42
CA VAL A 228 -17.71 7.69 17.97
C VAL A 228 -18.76 8.43 17.13
N LEU A 229 -18.52 9.71 16.83
CA LEU A 229 -19.45 10.54 16.04
C LEU A 229 -19.61 10.01 14.60
N ALA A 230 -18.57 9.45 14.01
CA ALA A 230 -18.62 8.89 12.65
C ALA A 230 -19.25 7.50 12.62
N VAL A 231 -19.01 6.66 13.64
CA VAL A 231 -19.48 5.27 13.66
C VAL A 231 -20.98 5.18 14.02
N VAL A 232 -21.45 5.99 14.97
CA VAL A 232 -22.85 5.93 15.44
C VAL A 232 -23.88 6.08 14.29
N PRO A 233 -23.76 7.02 13.34
CA PRO A 233 -24.71 7.12 12.22
C PRO A 233 -24.50 6.06 11.13
N LEU A 234 -23.41 5.26 11.19
CA LEU A 234 -23.10 4.21 10.20
C LEU A 234 -23.52 2.81 10.67
N MET A 235 -23.96 2.69 11.92
CA MET A 235 -24.51 1.45 12.48
C MET A 235 -26.01 1.32 12.24
#